data_316e0a18448f03bc978c996305fed9e5
#
_entry.id   316e0a18448f03bc978c996305fed9e5
#
_cell.length_a   1.000
_cell.length_b   1.000
_cell.length_c   1.000
_cell.angle_alpha   90.00
_cell.angle_beta   90.00
_cell.angle_gamma   90.00
#
_symmetry.space_group_name_H-M   'P 1'
#
loop_
_entity.id
_entity.type
_entity.pdbx_description
1 polymer ?
#
loop_
_entity_poly.entity_id
_entity_poly.type
_entity_poly.pdbx_seq_one_letter_code
_entity_poly.pdbx_strand_id
1 'polypeptide(L)' 'MNVGDLVMIRDEWRTLGIYYGIGVITMMDEGNYDDADGTEAWKSFRVQWNDDFLWHDPSELELISESR' A
#
# COMPACT_ATOMS: atom_id res chain seq x y z
N MET A 1 7.71 -3.80 -3.08
CA MET A 1 6.61 -4.51 -2.40
C MET A 1 5.90 -5.40 -3.39
N ASN A 2 5.52 -6.58 -2.96
CA ASN A 2 4.86 -7.57 -3.79
C ASN A 2 3.70 -8.21 -3.06
N VAL A 3 2.82 -8.87 -3.80
CA VAL A 3 1.74 -9.66 -3.21
C VAL A 3 2.35 -10.71 -2.27
N GLY A 4 1.80 -10.82 -1.07
CA GLY A 4 2.27 -11.70 -0.01
C GLY A 4 3.17 -11.03 1.01
N ASP A 5 3.64 -9.82 0.73
CA ASP A 5 4.48 -9.08 1.68
C ASP A 5 3.67 -8.60 2.88
N LEU A 6 4.32 -8.56 4.05
CA LEU A 6 3.73 -7.99 5.25
C LEU A 6 4.07 -6.51 5.35
N VAL A 7 3.07 -5.72 5.62
CA VAL A 7 3.18 -4.25 5.66
C VAL A 7 2.44 -3.68 6.87
N MET A 8 2.75 -2.44 7.18
CA MET A 8 2.00 -1.65 8.14
C MET A 8 1.91 -0.21 7.62
N ILE A 9 1.02 0.56 8.22
CA ILE A 9 0.90 1.99 7.88
C ILE A 9 2.15 2.72 8.37
N ARG A 10 2.66 3.64 7.57
CA ARG A 10 3.85 4.43 7.92
C ARG A 10 3.64 5.26 9.17
N ASP A 11 4.73 5.56 9.86
CA ASP A 11 4.76 6.33 11.11
C ASP A 11 3.99 7.64 11.02
N GLU A 12 4.13 8.36 9.93
CA GLU A 12 3.47 9.65 9.70
C GLU A 12 1.95 9.54 9.86
N TRP A 13 1.37 8.48 9.32
CA TRP A 13 -0.06 8.22 9.39
C TRP A 13 -0.47 7.68 10.76
N ARG A 14 0.41 6.88 11.39
CA ARG A 14 0.15 6.36 12.74
C ARG A 14 0.08 7.48 13.78
N THR A 15 0.91 8.51 13.64
CA THR A 15 0.86 9.68 14.52
C THR A 15 -0.44 10.45 14.40
N LEU A 16 -1.14 10.33 13.28
CA LEU A 16 -2.45 10.93 13.07
C LEU A 16 -3.59 10.03 13.55
N GLY A 17 -3.27 8.90 14.18
CA GLY A 17 -4.26 7.97 14.71
C GLY A 17 -4.68 6.89 13.74
N ILE A 18 -4.09 6.81 12.56
CA ILE A 18 -4.41 5.79 11.57
C ILE A 18 -3.49 4.58 11.79
N TYR A 19 -4.06 3.50 12.31
CA TYR A 19 -3.29 2.29 12.60
C TYR A 19 -4.17 1.07 12.50
N TYR A 20 -3.79 0.15 11.64
CA TYR A 20 -4.55 -1.08 11.38
C TYR A 20 -3.82 -2.35 11.84
N GLY A 21 -2.63 -2.22 12.42
CA GLY A 21 -1.80 -3.37 12.75
C GLY A 21 -0.95 -3.80 11.57
N ILE A 22 -0.71 -5.10 11.47
CA ILE A 22 0.05 -5.70 10.37
C ILE A 22 -0.93 -6.25 9.35
N GLY A 23 -0.69 -5.93 8.08
CA GLY A 23 -1.48 -6.42 6.98
C GLY A 23 -0.65 -7.20 5.98
N VAL A 24 -1.33 -7.86 5.05
CA VAL A 24 -0.69 -8.59 3.96
C VAL A 24 -1.20 -8.03 2.63
N ILE A 25 -0.28 -7.78 1.71
CA ILE A 25 -0.65 -7.35 0.36
C ILE A 25 -1.28 -8.54 -0.38
N THR A 26 -2.53 -8.36 -0.80
CA THR A 26 -3.29 -9.42 -1.49
C THR A 26 -3.45 -9.18 -2.97
N MET A 27 -3.32 -7.93 -3.39
CA MET A 27 -3.44 -7.53 -4.79
C MET A 27 -2.60 -6.30 -5.06
N MET A 28 -2.23 -6.14 -6.33
CA MET A 28 -1.58 -4.92 -6.80
C MET A 28 -2.28 -4.49 -8.08
N ASP A 29 -2.54 -3.21 -8.20
CA ASP A 29 -3.01 -2.60 -9.42
C ASP A 29 -2.06 -1.48 -9.81
N GLU A 30 -1.89 -1.28 -11.10
CA GLU A 30 -1.02 -0.23 -11.62
C GLU A 30 -1.52 0.24 -12.97
N GLY A 31 -1.15 1.46 -13.32
CA GLY A 31 -1.53 2.02 -14.60
C GLY A 31 -0.77 3.30 -14.87
N ASN A 32 -1.14 3.92 -15.98
CA ASN A 32 -0.57 5.18 -16.39
C ASN A 32 -1.70 6.14 -16.72
N TYR A 33 -1.47 7.42 -16.47
CA TYR A 33 -2.37 8.46 -16.96
C TYR A 33 -1.56 9.56 -17.61
N ASP A 34 -2.15 10.19 -18.63
CA ASP A 34 -1.52 11.29 -19.34
C ASP A 34 -1.85 12.60 -18.63
N ASP A 35 -0.82 13.40 -18.39
CA ASP A 35 -0.93 14.71 -17.81
C ASP A 35 -0.40 15.75 -18.81
N ALA A 36 -0.67 17.02 -18.53
CA ALA A 36 -0.15 18.13 -19.34
C ALA A 36 1.37 18.09 -19.46
N ASP A 37 2.06 17.58 -18.47
CA ASP A 37 3.52 17.49 -18.42
C ASP A 37 4.07 16.11 -18.84
N GLY A 38 3.22 15.18 -19.28
CA GLY A 38 3.64 13.86 -19.71
C GLY A 38 2.79 12.73 -19.13
N THR A 39 3.33 11.53 -19.15
CA THR A 39 2.67 10.33 -18.63
C THR A 39 3.19 10.01 -17.23
N GLU A 40 2.29 9.86 -16.27
CA GLU A 40 2.65 9.41 -14.93
C GLU A 40 2.16 7.99 -14.67
N ALA A 41 3.00 7.21 -14.00
CA ALA A 41 2.64 5.88 -13.55
C ALA A 41 2.07 5.95 -12.12
N TRP A 42 1.06 5.13 -11.85
CA TRP A 42 0.51 4.99 -10.51
C TRP A 42 0.48 3.51 -10.12
N LYS A 43 0.49 3.27 -8.83
CA LYS A 43 0.44 1.93 -8.26
C LYS A 43 -0.38 1.96 -6.98
N SER A 44 -1.18 0.92 -6.78
CA SER A 44 -1.99 0.77 -5.58
C SER A 44 -1.91 -0.66 -5.09
N PHE A 45 -1.90 -0.84 -3.77
CA PHE A 45 -1.89 -2.17 -3.16
C PHE A 45 -3.15 -2.38 -2.34
N ARG A 46 -3.78 -3.53 -2.54
CA ARG A 46 -4.85 -3.97 -1.65
C ARG A 46 -4.22 -4.73 -0.49
N VAL A 47 -4.45 -4.24 0.71
CA VAL A 47 -3.90 -4.82 1.93
C VAL A 47 -5.04 -5.39 2.75
N GLN A 48 -4.91 -6.65 3.15
CA GLN A 48 -5.85 -7.29 4.05
C GLN A 48 -5.40 -7.00 5.49
N TRP A 49 -6.20 -6.24 6.19
CA TRP A 49 -6.08 -5.99 7.62
C TRP A 49 -6.93 -7.03 8.37
N ASN A 50 -6.99 -6.95 9.69
CA ASN A 50 -7.69 -7.98 10.49
C ASN A 50 -9.14 -8.22 10.04
N ASP A 51 -9.90 -7.16 9.84
CA ASP A 51 -11.34 -7.26 9.63
C ASP A 51 -11.79 -6.89 8.21
N ASP A 52 -10.92 -6.28 7.42
CA ASP A 52 -11.30 -5.78 6.11
C ASP A 52 -10.07 -5.52 5.26
N PHE A 53 -10.29 -5.25 3.98
CA PHE A 53 -9.20 -4.83 3.09
C PHE A 53 -9.40 -3.37 2.69
N LEU A 54 -8.28 -2.72 2.41
CA LEU A 54 -8.27 -1.35 1.91
C LEU A 54 -7.19 -1.22 0.84
N TRP A 55 -7.41 -0.31 -0.09
CA TRP A 55 -6.43 0.03 -1.10
C TRP A 55 -5.58 1.20 -0.61
N HIS A 56 -4.27 1.07 -0.79
CA HIS A 56 -3.31 2.07 -0.33
C HIS A 56 -2.32 2.42 -1.43
N ASP A 57 -1.91 3.68 -1.44
CA ASP A 57 -0.74 4.10 -2.20
C ASP A 57 0.52 3.54 -1.54
N PRO A 58 1.55 3.16 -2.32
CA PRO A 58 2.81 2.66 -1.72
C PRO A 58 3.42 3.61 -0.68
N SER A 59 3.21 4.91 -0.83
CA SER A 59 3.74 5.91 0.11
C SER A 59 3.10 5.83 1.49
N GLU A 60 1.95 5.17 1.62
CA GLU A 60 1.25 5.01 2.89
C GLU A 60 1.71 3.78 3.67
N LEU A 61 2.50 2.92 3.03
CA LEU A 61 2.86 1.61 3.57
C LEU A 61 4.35 1.52 3.91
N GLU A 62 4.65 0.75 4.94
CA GLU A 62 6.01 0.38 5.31
C GLU A 62 6.16 -1.14 5.23
N LEU A 63 7.18 -1.60 4.51
CA LEU A 63 7.45 -3.03 4.38
C LEU A 63 8.01 -3.57 5.67
N ILE A 64 7.42 -4.66 6.18
CA ILE A 64 7.90 -5.36 7.38
C ILE A 64 8.67 -6.60 6.98
N SER A 65 8.11 -7.40 6.07
CA SER A 65 8.73 -8.65 5.65
C SER A 65 8.37 -8.95 4.21
N GLU A 66 9.37 -9.32 3.44
CA GLU A 66 9.16 -9.69 2.05
C GLU A 66 8.72 -11.14 1.94
N SER A 67 7.76 -11.38 1.05
CA SER A 67 7.37 -12.72 0.65
C SER A 67 8.48 -13.34 -0.21
N ARG A 68 8.70 -14.63 -0.04
CA ARG A 68 9.66 -15.40 -0.84
C ARG A 68 9.00 -16.58 -1.52
#